data_04eda52057a34819faece1cdd053c0d0
#
_entry.id   04eda52057a34819faece1cdd053c0d0
#
_cell.length_a   1.000
_cell.length_b   1.000
_cell.length_c   1.000
_cell.angle_alpha   90.00
_cell.angle_beta   90.00
_cell.angle_gamma   90.00
#
_symmetry.space_group_name_H-M   'P 1'
#
loop_
_entity.id
_entity.type
_entity.pdbx_description
1 polymer ?
#
loop_
_entity_poly.entity_id
_entity_poly.type
_entity_poly.pdbx_seq_one_letter_code
_entity_poly.pdbx_strand_id
1 'polypeptide(L)'
;MSNTDGFIEEVSEEVRKDKLFALYKKYAWIPVVVICSLVGGAGFLEYQKSAKANAASARGDALIAALNQDDAGIRASELALISENGGDEAPIAKLHRAGVLLEQDDIAGSLAVYDSMSDGDDIYSQVAMLKAIMIRGNKMDNETRMQALDAIATPGNAFRVIAMEQKAIAYIDMGHSDKAIEIFSTLIEEADASQALIARSKQMILALGGELAN
;
A
#
# COMPACT_ATOMS: atom_id res chain seq x y z
N MET A 1 2.45 88.69 -4.73
CA MET A 1 3.25 87.64 -5.30
C MET A 1 2.76 86.33 -4.72
N SER A 2 1.53 85.91 -4.95
CA SER A 2 0.95 84.72 -4.29
C SER A 2 0.04 83.89 -5.21
N ASN A 3 -0.07 84.28 -6.52
CA ASN A 3 -0.96 83.53 -7.41
C ASN A 3 -0.24 82.62 -8.41
N THR A 4 1.09 82.72 -8.52
CA THR A 4 1.88 81.97 -9.50
C THR A 4 2.32 80.62 -8.93
N ASP A 5 2.54 80.52 -7.60
CA ASP A 5 2.94 79.32 -6.96
C ASP A 5 1.81 78.27 -6.87
N GLY A 6 0.57 78.74 -6.62
CA GLY A 6 -0.62 77.85 -6.61
C GLY A 6 -0.96 77.31 -8.01
N PHE A 7 -0.74 78.11 -9.08
CA PHE A 7 -0.97 77.60 -10.44
C PHE A 7 0.06 76.57 -10.90
N ILE A 8 1.32 76.72 -10.46
CA ILE A 8 2.37 75.80 -10.77
C ILE A 8 2.13 74.45 -10.00
N GLU A 9 1.61 74.48 -8.78
CA GLU A 9 1.28 73.33 -7.97
C GLU A 9 0.07 72.57 -8.54
N GLU A 10 -0.98 73.26 -8.97
CA GLU A 10 -2.18 72.69 -9.57
C GLU A 10 -1.89 72.05 -10.93
N VAL A 11 -1.08 72.65 -11.80
CA VAL A 11 -0.65 72.11 -13.09
C VAL A 11 0.29 70.89 -12.87
N SER A 12 1.11 70.94 -11.82
CA SER A 12 2.00 69.79 -11.50
C SER A 12 1.24 68.60 -10.98
N GLU A 13 0.14 68.82 -10.23
CA GLU A 13 -0.76 67.71 -9.79
C GLU A 13 -1.55 67.10 -10.95
N GLU A 14 -2.06 67.95 -11.89
CA GLU A 14 -2.76 67.44 -13.08
C GLU A 14 -1.84 66.61 -13.98
N VAL A 15 -0.62 67.04 -14.23
CA VAL A 15 0.37 66.31 -15.02
C VAL A 15 0.81 65.00 -14.31
N ARG A 16 0.84 64.99 -12.98
CA ARG A 16 1.09 63.78 -12.20
C ARG A 16 -0.09 62.81 -12.29
N LYS A 17 -1.32 63.28 -12.21
CA LYS A 17 -2.54 62.47 -12.37
C LYS A 17 -2.62 61.87 -13.76
N ASP A 18 -2.34 62.66 -14.81
CA ASP A 18 -2.34 62.17 -16.19
C ASP A 18 -1.25 61.09 -16.45
N LYS A 19 -0.03 61.28 -15.92
CA LYS A 19 1.02 60.28 -16.00
C LYS A 19 0.66 59.01 -15.26
N LEU A 20 0.06 59.09 -14.08
CA LEU A 20 -0.44 57.96 -13.33
C LEU A 20 -1.58 57.24 -14.07
N PHE A 21 -2.49 57.99 -14.67
CA PHE A 21 -3.60 57.44 -15.46
C PHE A 21 -3.10 56.71 -16.72
N ALA A 22 -2.10 57.26 -17.39
CA ALA A 22 -1.46 56.66 -18.55
C ALA A 22 -0.70 55.36 -18.16
N LEU A 23 -0.03 55.36 -17.00
CA LEU A 23 0.62 54.16 -16.47
C LEU A 23 -0.41 53.10 -16.10
N TYR A 24 -1.49 53.48 -15.43
CA TYR A 24 -2.59 52.59 -15.06
C TYR A 24 -3.22 51.92 -16.30
N LYS A 25 -3.52 52.73 -17.33
CA LYS A 25 -4.08 52.23 -18.60
C LYS A 25 -3.14 51.27 -19.33
N LYS A 26 -1.82 51.52 -19.25
CA LYS A 26 -0.80 50.67 -19.88
C LYS A 26 -0.64 49.33 -19.18
N TYR A 27 -0.79 49.26 -17.86
CA TYR A 27 -0.53 48.06 -17.05
C TYR A 27 -1.77 47.40 -16.42
N ALA A 28 -2.96 47.98 -16.62
CA ALA A 28 -4.23 47.49 -16.07
C ALA A 28 -4.57 46.02 -16.48
N TRP A 29 -4.02 45.58 -17.59
CA TRP A 29 -4.20 44.20 -18.04
C TRP A 29 -3.41 43.18 -17.21
N ILE A 30 -2.27 43.58 -16.56
CA ILE A 30 -1.41 42.68 -15.79
C ILE A 30 -2.14 42.05 -14.60
N PRO A 31 -2.81 42.82 -13.70
CA PRO A 31 -3.56 42.23 -12.61
C PRO A 31 -4.69 41.31 -13.09
N VAL A 32 -5.32 41.61 -14.22
CA VAL A 32 -6.35 40.76 -14.81
C VAL A 32 -5.76 39.41 -15.24
N VAL A 33 -4.62 39.41 -15.93
CA VAL A 33 -3.93 38.20 -16.35
C VAL A 33 -3.47 37.37 -15.13
N VAL A 34 -2.95 38.03 -14.09
CA VAL A 34 -2.53 37.37 -12.84
C VAL A 34 -3.72 36.67 -12.17
N ILE A 35 -4.85 37.38 -12.04
CA ILE A 35 -6.07 36.81 -11.45
C ILE A 35 -6.59 35.66 -12.30
N CYS A 36 -6.67 35.80 -13.62
CA CYS A 36 -7.10 34.72 -14.52
C CYS A 36 -6.17 33.52 -14.46
N SER A 37 -4.85 33.74 -14.34
CA SER A 37 -3.87 32.63 -14.21
C SER A 37 -4.01 31.91 -12.87
N LEU A 38 -4.23 32.64 -11.77
CA LEU A 38 -4.45 32.04 -10.45
C LEU A 38 -5.75 31.23 -10.40
N VAL A 39 -6.85 31.83 -10.88
CA VAL A 39 -8.17 31.18 -10.88
C VAL A 39 -8.19 29.99 -11.85
N GLY A 40 -7.65 30.17 -13.07
CA GLY A 40 -7.55 29.11 -14.06
C GLY A 40 -6.63 27.97 -13.61
N GLY A 41 -5.49 28.30 -13.00
CA GLY A 41 -4.55 27.33 -12.43
C GLY A 41 -5.18 26.53 -11.27
N ALA A 42 -5.86 27.20 -10.34
CA ALA A 42 -6.56 26.54 -9.24
C ALA A 42 -7.70 25.63 -9.75
N GLY A 43 -8.49 26.10 -10.71
CA GLY A 43 -9.56 25.31 -11.33
C GLY A 43 -9.03 24.08 -12.07
N PHE A 44 -7.90 24.21 -12.77
CA PHE A 44 -7.26 23.08 -13.45
C PHE A 44 -6.73 22.04 -12.47
N LEU A 45 -6.08 22.47 -11.37
CA LEU A 45 -5.60 21.56 -10.33
C LEU A 45 -6.76 20.82 -9.65
N GLU A 46 -7.85 21.50 -9.35
CA GLU A 46 -9.04 20.87 -8.76
C GLU A 46 -9.71 19.90 -9.71
N TYR A 47 -9.79 20.24 -11.01
CA TYR A 47 -10.29 19.32 -12.03
C TYR A 47 -9.42 18.05 -12.12
N GLN A 48 -8.10 18.18 -12.15
CA GLN A 48 -7.19 17.02 -12.17
C GLN A 48 -7.36 16.17 -10.91
N LYS A 49 -7.46 16.78 -9.74
CA LYS A 49 -7.65 16.08 -8.46
C LYS A 49 -8.98 15.32 -8.45
N SER A 50 -10.06 15.98 -8.88
CA SER A 50 -11.38 15.36 -8.98
C SER A 50 -11.40 14.21 -9.99
N ALA A 51 -10.79 14.36 -11.16
CA ALA A 51 -10.70 13.30 -12.16
C ALA A 51 -9.92 12.08 -11.63
N LYS A 52 -8.80 12.30 -10.92
CA LYS A 52 -8.04 11.22 -10.27
C LYS A 52 -8.85 10.54 -9.17
N ALA A 53 -9.54 11.30 -8.33
CA ALA A 53 -10.38 10.76 -7.26
C ALA A 53 -11.54 9.92 -7.82
N ASN A 54 -12.23 10.40 -8.85
CA ASN A 54 -13.30 9.66 -9.50
C ASN A 54 -12.79 8.36 -10.15
N ALA A 55 -11.63 8.39 -10.80
CA ALA A 55 -11.01 7.20 -11.37
C ALA A 55 -10.60 6.19 -10.29
N ALA A 56 -10.06 6.65 -9.17
CA ALA A 56 -9.71 5.77 -8.03
C ALA A 56 -10.98 5.15 -7.41
N SER A 57 -12.04 5.95 -7.21
CA SER A 57 -13.33 5.43 -6.72
C SER A 57 -13.90 4.36 -7.67
N ALA A 58 -13.93 4.63 -8.98
CA ALA A 58 -14.44 3.66 -9.95
C ALA A 58 -13.66 2.34 -9.94
N ARG A 59 -12.32 2.38 -9.74
CA ARG A 59 -11.51 1.17 -9.61
C ARG A 59 -11.79 0.43 -8.30
N GLY A 60 -11.94 1.15 -7.19
CA GLY A 60 -12.36 0.57 -5.91
C GLY A 60 -13.72 -0.11 -6.00
N ASP A 61 -14.70 0.55 -6.65
CA ASP A 61 -16.04 -0.01 -6.86
C ASP A 61 -15.99 -1.28 -7.73
N ALA A 62 -15.14 -1.31 -8.77
CA ALA A 62 -14.92 -2.49 -9.60
C ALA A 62 -14.33 -3.66 -8.78
N LEU A 63 -13.34 -3.38 -7.91
CA LEU A 63 -12.77 -4.40 -7.02
C LEU A 63 -13.84 -4.98 -6.06
N ILE A 64 -14.64 -4.11 -5.44
CA ILE A 64 -15.73 -4.54 -4.56
C ILE A 64 -16.77 -5.39 -5.33
N ALA A 65 -17.13 -4.98 -6.54
CA ALA A 65 -18.05 -5.73 -7.38
C ALA A 65 -17.48 -7.13 -7.73
N ALA A 66 -16.21 -7.21 -8.09
CA ALA A 66 -15.54 -8.48 -8.36
C ALA A 66 -15.51 -9.39 -7.12
N LEU A 67 -15.21 -8.84 -5.93
CA LEU A 67 -15.19 -9.61 -4.69
C LEU A 67 -16.56 -10.13 -4.28
N ASN A 68 -17.65 -9.47 -4.66
CA ASN A 68 -19.02 -9.86 -4.36
C ASN A 68 -19.61 -10.85 -5.38
N GLN A 69 -18.87 -11.29 -6.38
CA GLN A 69 -19.31 -12.32 -7.32
C GLN A 69 -19.47 -13.66 -6.61
N ASP A 70 -20.63 -14.28 -6.73
CA ASP A 70 -20.91 -15.58 -6.13
C ASP A 70 -20.15 -16.71 -6.82
N ASP A 71 -20.04 -16.66 -8.15
CA ASP A 71 -19.28 -17.64 -8.94
C ASP A 71 -17.79 -17.42 -8.81
N ALA A 72 -17.08 -18.42 -8.31
CA ALA A 72 -15.64 -18.34 -8.09
C ALA A 72 -14.84 -18.18 -9.39
N GLY A 73 -15.31 -18.76 -10.52
CA GLY A 73 -14.64 -18.61 -11.83
C GLY A 73 -14.77 -17.19 -12.37
N ILE A 74 -15.97 -16.60 -12.26
CA ILE A 74 -16.22 -15.21 -12.66
C ILE A 74 -15.40 -14.29 -11.74
N ARG A 75 -15.42 -14.51 -10.43
CA ARG A 75 -14.65 -13.75 -9.44
C ARG A 75 -13.16 -13.75 -9.76
N ALA A 76 -12.57 -14.93 -10.03
CA ALA A 76 -11.16 -15.04 -10.40
C ALA A 76 -10.82 -14.31 -11.70
N SER A 77 -11.72 -14.34 -12.69
CA SER A 77 -11.53 -13.67 -13.98
C SER A 77 -11.60 -12.15 -13.88
N GLU A 78 -12.57 -11.62 -13.12
CA GLU A 78 -12.70 -10.17 -12.89
C GLU A 78 -11.52 -9.62 -12.07
N LEU A 79 -11.07 -10.35 -11.05
CA LEU A 79 -9.87 -9.99 -10.28
C LEU A 79 -8.60 -10.02 -11.15
N ALA A 80 -8.51 -10.94 -12.12
CA ALA A 80 -7.43 -10.95 -13.11
C ALA A 80 -7.41 -9.67 -13.94
N LEU A 81 -8.54 -9.27 -14.51
CA LEU A 81 -8.66 -8.04 -15.29
C LEU A 81 -8.27 -6.78 -14.48
N ILE A 82 -8.72 -6.70 -13.24
CA ILE A 82 -8.35 -5.58 -12.35
C ILE A 82 -6.83 -5.57 -12.12
N SER A 83 -6.23 -6.74 -11.89
CA SER A 83 -4.79 -6.85 -11.65
C SER A 83 -3.93 -6.48 -12.86
N GLU A 84 -4.43 -6.72 -14.08
CA GLU A 84 -3.76 -6.41 -15.35
C GLU A 84 -3.86 -4.93 -15.73
N ASN A 85 -4.97 -4.28 -15.36
CA ASN A 85 -5.17 -2.86 -15.61
C ASN A 85 -4.24 -1.96 -14.77
N GLY A 86 -3.55 -2.50 -13.78
CA GLY A 86 -2.67 -1.77 -12.88
C GLY A 86 -3.45 -0.88 -11.90
N GLY A 87 -2.70 -0.07 -11.15
CA GLY A 87 -3.26 0.80 -10.12
C GLY A 87 -2.97 0.27 -8.72
N ASP A 88 -3.33 1.07 -7.72
CA ASP A 88 -3.06 0.75 -6.30
C ASP A 88 -3.85 -0.48 -5.82
N GLU A 89 -4.93 -0.83 -6.49
CA GLU A 89 -5.77 -2.00 -6.22
C GLU A 89 -5.24 -3.30 -6.83
N ALA A 90 -4.32 -3.24 -7.79
CA ALA A 90 -3.82 -4.43 -8.50
C ALA A 90 -3.17 -5.48 -7.58
N PRO A 91 -2.31 -5.13 -6.60
CA PRO A 91 -1.77 -6.09 -5.64
C PRO A 91 -2.86 -6.77 -4.80
N ILE A 92 -3.88 -6.01 -4.38
CA ILE A 92 -5.01 -6.54 -3.61
C ILE A 92 -5.82 -7.52 -4.47
N ALA A 93 -6.11 -7.16 -5.72
CA ALA A 93 -6.81 -8.03 -6.66
C ALA A 93 -6.04 -9.34 -6.91
N LYS A 94 -4.71 -9.29 -7.05
CA LYS A 94 -3.86 -10.49 -7.18
C LYS A 94 -3.94 -11.37 -5.95
N LEU A 95 -3.82 -10.82 -4.74
CA LEU A 95 -3.91 -11.60 -3.50
C LEU A 95 -5.26 -12.31 -3.37
N HIS A 96 -6.35 -11.61 -3.67
CA HIS A 96 -7.70 -12.20 -3.64
C HIS A 96 -7.88 -13.26 -4.73
N ARG A 97 -7.40 -13.00 -5.96
CA ARG A 97 -7.43 -13.98 -7.05
C ARG A 97 -6.72 -15.28 -6.65
N ALA A 98 -5.52 -15.18 -6.07
CA ALA A 98 -4.81 -16.35 -5.60
C ALA A 98 -5.59 -17.13 -4.55
N GLY A 99 -6.31 -16.45 -3.64
CA GLY A 99 -7.22 -17.09 -2.68
C GLY A 99 -8.39 -17.80 -3.36
N VAL A 100 -9.02 -17.17 -4.34
CA VAL A 100 -10.13 -17.78 -5.11
C VAL A 100 -9.67 -19.02 -5.89
N LEU A 101 -8.46 -19.01 -6.46
CA LEU A 101 -7.89 -20.18 -7.13
C LEU A 101 -7.68 -21.35 -6.14
N LEU A 102 -7.30 -21.06 -4.89
CA LEU A 102 -7.26 -22.10 -3.83
C LEU A 102 -8.65 -22.66 -3.49
N GLU A 103 -9.70 -21.83 -3.46
CA GLU A 103 -11.08 -22.28 -3.26
C GLU A 103 -11.54 -23.24 -4.38
N GLN A 104 -10.94 -23.12 -5.56
CA GLN A 104 -11.18 -23.98 -6.73
C GLN A 104 -10.25 -25.18 -6.82
N ASP A 105 -9.42 -25.46 -5.80
CA ASP A 105 -8.36 -26.47 -5.79
C ASP A 105 -7.26 -26.25 -6.86
N ASP A 106 -7.21 -25.06 -7.49
CA ASP A 106 -6.13 -24.69 -8.41
C ASP A 106 -4.91 -24.15 -7.64
N ILE A 107 -4.23 -25.08 -6.97
CA ILE A 107 -3.02 -24.77 -6.19
C ILE A 107 -1.92 -24.21 -7.09
N ALA A 108 -1.77 -24.75 -8.30
CA ALA A 108 -0.73 -24.33 -9.24
C ALA A 108 -0.96 -22.89 -9.72
N GLY A 109 -2.18 -22.56 -10.10
CA GLY A 109 -2.56 -21.19 -10.48
C GLY A 109 -2.39 -20.21 -9.33
N SER A 110 -2.80 -20.57 -8.13
CA SER A 110 -2.62 -19.74 -6.92
C SER A 110 -1.14 -19.44 -6.66
N LEU A 111 -0.28 -20.47 -6.67
CA LEU A 111 1.16 -20.31 -6.48
C LEU A 111 1.79 -19.44 -7.56
N ALA A 112 1.38 -19.61 -8.83
CA ALA A 112 1.88 -18.76 -9.93
C ALA A 112 1.56 -17.28 -9.70
N VAL A 113 0.37 -16.96 -9.17
CA VAL A 113 0.01 -15.58 -8.81
C VAL A 113 0.87 -15.07 -7.66
N TYR A 114 1.01 -15.82 -6.56
CA TYR A 114 1.85 -15.40 -5.43
C TYR A 114 3.31 -15.23 -5.82
N ASP A 115 3.87 -16.14 -6.61
CA ASP A 115 5.25 -16.03 -7.10
C ASP A 115 5.47 -14.76 -7.93
N SER A 116 4.48 -14.41 -8.77
CA SER A 116 4.55 -13.18 -9.57
C SER A 116 4.58 -11.89 -8.74
N MET A 117 4.30 -11.98 -7.45
CA MET A 117 4.29 -10.85 -6.51
C MET A 117 5.47 -10.85 -5.55
N SER A 118 6.22 -11.95 -5.45
CA SER A 118 7.18 -12.19 -4.35
C SER A 118 8.54 -11.50 -4.50
N ASP A 119 8.79 -10.80 -5.62
CA ASP A 119 10.10 -10.20 -5.92
C ASP A 119 10.28 -8.78 -5.32
N GLY A 120 9.28 -8.24 -4.61
CA GLY A 120 9.31 -6.90 -4.02
C GLY A 120 9.57 -6.91 -2.51
N ASP A 121 9.92 -5.72 -1.99
CA ASP A 121 10.07 -5.48 -0.54
C ASP A 121 8.82 -4.88 0.11
N ASP A 122 7.77 -4.62 -0.68
CA ASP A 122 6.54 -4.06 -0.17
C ASP A 122 5.70 -5.09 0.61
N ILE A 123 4.71 -4.60 1.35
CA ILE A 123 3.87 -5.42 2.23
C ILE A 123 3.11 -6.53 1.47
N TYR A 124 2.68 -6.26 0.22
CA TYR A 124 1.93 -7.24 -0.57
C TYR A 124 2.84 -8.36 -1.06
N SER A 125 4.07 -8.05 -1.45
CA SER A 125 5.10 -9.01 -1.84
C SER A 125 5.48 -9.94 -0.69
N GLN A 126 5.63 -9.39 0.51
CA GLN A 126 5.89 -10.18 1.72
C GLN A 126 4.73 -11.11 2.07
N VAL A 127 3.48 -10.64 1.95
CA VAL A 127 2.28 -11.49 2.13
C VAL A 127 2.26 -12.61 1.10
N ALA A 128 2.52 -12.29 -0.17
CA ALA A 128 2.52 -13.27 -1.25
C ALA A 128 3.59 -14.35 -1.02
N MET A 129 4.82 -13.95 -0.68
CA MET A 129 5.90 -14.85 -0.34
C MET A 129 5.52 -15.78 0.83
N LEU A 130 5.00 -15.22 1.92
CA LEU A 130 4.61 -16.00 3.09
C LEU A 130 3.48 -17.00 2.76
N LYS A 131 2.48 -16.57 1.99
CA LYS A 131 1.40 -17.43 1.50
C LYS A 131 1.92 -18.57 0.62
N ALA A 132 2.83 -18.27 -0.33
CA ALA A 132 3.45 -19.28 -1.17
C ALA A 132 4.23 -20.33 -0.34
N ILE A 133 4.99 -19.90 0.67
CA ILE A 133 5.70 -20.81 1.58
C ILE A 133 4.72 -21.69 2.35
N MET A 134 3.64 -21.12 2.90
CA MET A 134 2.63 -21.88 3.65
C MET A 134 1.92 -22.93 2.78
N ILE A 135 1.61 -22.60 1.51
CA ILE A 135 0.95 -23.53 0.59
C ILE A 135 1.90 -24.68 0.18
N ARG A 136 3.15 -24.36 -0.11
CA ARG A 136 4.15 -25.39 -0.46
C ARG A 136 4.50 -26.29 0.72
N GLY A 137 4.56 -25.73 1.92
CA GLY A 137 4.85 -26.46 3.14
C GLY A 137 6.13 -27.30 3.02
N ASN A 138 6.03 -28.57 3.39
CA ASN A 138 7.13 -29.54 3.34
C ASN A 138 7.52 -30.01 1.92
N LYS A 139 6.81 -29.59 0.87
CA LYS A 139 7.20 -29.86 -0.52
C LYS A 139 8.28 -28.89 -1.01
N MET A 140 8.52 -27.80 -0.28
CA MET A 140 9.59 -26.85 -0.57
C MET A 140 10.91 -27.41 -0.02
N ASP A 141 12.02 -27.16 -0.74
CA ASP A 141 13.35 -27.47 -0.21
C ASP A 141 13.59 -26.74 1.12
N ASN A 142 14.10 -27.45 2.11
CA ASN A 142 14.24 -26.95 3.48
C ASN A 142 15.16 -25.73 3.57
N GLU A 143 16.27 -25.72 2.84
CA GLU A 143 17.21 -24.61 2.86
C GLU A 143 16.57 -23.36 2.26
N THR A 144 15.93 -23.49 1.09
CA THR A 144 15.21 -22.42 0.42
C THR A 144 14.06 -21.89 1.28
N ARG A 145 13.30 -22.79 1.94
CA ARG A 145 12.21 -22.43 2.85
C ARG A 145 12.72 -21.62 4.03
N MET A 146 13.81 -22.05 4.66
CA MET A 146 14.38 -21.35 5.80
C MET A 146 14.94 -19.98 5.40
N GLN A 147 15.65 -19.86 4.28
CA GLN A 147 16.18 -18.59 3.79
C GLN A 147 15.05 -17.58 3.51
N ALA A 148 13.97 -18.02 2.86
CA ALA A 148 12.81 -17.17 2.59
C ALA A 148 12.11 -16.70 3.87
N LEU A 149 11.97 -17.59 4.87
CA LEU A 149 11.39 -17.23 6.17
C LEU A 149 12.31 -16.31 6.97
N ASP A 150 13.63 -16.48 6.88
CA ASP A 150 14.62 -15.61 7.55
C ASP A 150 14.56 -14.19 7.03
N ALA A 151 14.31 -14.00 5.74
CA ALA A 151 14.16 -12.67 5.14
C ALA A 151 12.96 -11.91 5.73
N ILE A 152 11.88 -12.62 6.09
CA ILE A 152 10.66 -12.03 6.68
C ILE A 152 10.77 -11.93 8.22
N ALA A 153 11.46 -12.89 8.88
CA ALA A 153 11.57 -12.94 10.34
C ALA A 153 12.53 -11.89 10.93
N THR A 154 12.77 -10.79 10.25
CA THR A 154 13.67 -9.72 10.67
C THR A 154 13.00 -8.73 11.61
N PRO A 155 13.71 -8.12 12.57
CA PRO A 155 13.15 -7.09 13.44
C PRO A 155 12.55 -5.93 12.65
N GLY A 156 11.35 -5.49 13.07
CA GLY A 156 10.61 -4.40 12.40
C GLY A 156 9.75 -4.85 11.21
N ASN A 157 9.83 -6.08 10.77
CA ASN A 157 8.95 -6.61 9.74
C ASN A 157 7.55 -6.89 10.30
N ALA A 158 6.50 -6.45 9.62
CA ALA A 158 5.11 -6.62 10.06
C ALA A 158 4.68 -8.10 10.18
N PHE A 159 5.30 -9.01 9.44
CA PHE A 159 5.00 -10.44 9.45
C PHE A 159 6.01 -11.28 10.22
N ARG A 160 6.92 -10.64 10.96
CA ARG A 160 8.01 -11.30 11.69
C ARG A 160 7.53 -12.47 12.56
N VAL A 161 6.54 -12.24 13.41
CA VAL A 161 6.05 -13.28 14.34
C VAL A 161 5.38 -14.44 13.61
N ILE A 162 4.72 -14.18 12.47
CA ILE A 162 4.12 -15.23 11.63
C ILE A 162 5.22 -16.03 10.91
N ALA A 163 6.24 -15.35 10.39
CA ALA A 163 7.39 -16.02 9.79
C ALA A 163 8.15 -16.88 10.79
N MET A 164 8.31 -16.44 12.04
CA MET A 164 8.88 -17.22 13.13
C MET A 164 8.03 -18.48 13.43
N GLU A 165 6.71 -18.36 13.48
CA GLU A 165 5.81 -19.52 13.62
C GLU A 165 6.04 -20.52 12.48
N GLN A 166 6.13 -20.05 11.24
CA GLN A 166 6.39 -20.92 10.08
C GLN A 166 7.78 -21.55 10.11
N LYS A 167 8.79 -20.86 10.65
CA LYS A 167 10.13 -21.46 10.91
C LYS A 167 10.06 -22.57 11.93
N ALA A 168 9.31 -22.40 13.01
CA ALA A 168 9.13 -23.47 14.00
C ALA A 168 8.45 -24.69 13.38
N ILE A 169 7.41 -24.48 12.55
CA ILE A 169 6.76 -25.57 11.79
C ILE A 169 7.74 -26.23 10.83
N ALA A 170 8.58 -25.46 10.13
CA ALA A 170 9.60 -26.04 9.25
C ALA A 170 10.60 -26.90 10.04
N TYR A 171 11.00 -26.52 11.24
CA TYR A 171 11.84 -27.34 12.09
C TYR A 171 11.15 -28.64 12.54
N ILE A 172 9.83 -28.61 12.80
CA ILE A 172 9.05 -29.83 13.08
C ILE A 172 9.08 -30.76 11.86
N ASP A 173 8.83 -30.24 10.66
CA ASP A 173 8.87 -31.02 9.42
C ASP A 173 10.23 -31.68 9.18
N MET A 174 11.32 -31.04 9.64
CA MET A 174 12.68 -31.54 9.58
C MET A 174 13.05 -32.50 10.76
N GLY A 175 12.15 -32.73 11.72
CA GLY A 175 12.41 -33.55 12.90
C GLY A 175 13.24 -32.86 13.99
N HIS A 176 13.39 -31.54 13.94
CA HIS A 176 14.16 -30.74 14.91
C HIS A 176 13.24 -30.12 15.97
N SER A 177 12.59 -30.95 16.78
CA SER A 177 11.63 -30.53 17.80
C SER A 177 12.21 -29.52 18.81
N ASP A 178 13.46 -29.72 19.21
CA ASP A 178 14.12 -28.80 20.17
C ASP A 178 14.19 -27.38 19.66
N LYS A 179 14.56 -27.19 18.38
CA LYS A 179 14.62 -25.87 17.74
C LYS A 179 13.23 -25.25 17.57
N ALA A 180 12.23 -26.08 17.28
CA ALA A 180 10.85 -25.60 17.19
C ALA A 180 10.35 -25.11 18.56
N ILE A 181 10.62 -25.84 19.64
CA ILE A 181 10.28 -25.46 21.02
C ILE A 181 10.95 -24.13 21.39
N GLU A 182 12.22 -23.94 21.05
CA GLU A 182 12.95 -22.69 21.31
C GLU A 182 12.27 -21.50 20.64
N ILE A 183 11.88 -21.63 19.35
CA ILE A 183 11.20 -20.54 18.62
C ILE A 183 9.79 -20.30 19.21
N PHE A 184 9.02 -21.34 19.50
CA PHE A 184 7.69 -21.15 20.13
C PHE A 184 7.80 -20.51 21.52
N SER A 185 8.84 -20.83 22.28
CA SER A 185 9.10 -20.18 23.58
C SER A 185 9.40 -18.70 23.41
N THR A 186 10.21 -18.35 22.41
CA THR A 186 10.46 -16.94 22.04
C THR A 186 9.17 -16.23 21.64
N LEU A 187 8.30 -16.88 20.84
CA LEU A 187 7.03 -16.29 20.39
C LEU A 187 6.05 -15.99 21.54
N ILE A 188 6.11 -16.73 22.63
CA ILE A 188 5.28 -16.48 23.82
C ILE A 188 5.67 -15.15 24.50
N GLU A 189 6.94 -14.75 24.41
CA GLU A 189 7.49 -13.55 25.04
C GLU A 189 7.45 -12.33 24.12
N GLU A 190 7.13 -12.50 22.82
CA GLU A 190 7.10 -11.43 21.84
C GLU A 190 5.93 -10.48 22.07
N ALA A 191 6.23 -9.19 22.20
CA ALA A 191 5.22 -8.14 22.42
C ALA A 191 4.21 -8.01 21.26
N ASP A 192 4.64 -8.32 20.03
CA ASP A 192 3.84 -8.25 18.82
C ASP A 192 3.02 -9.53 18.58
N ALA A 193 3.19 -10.56 19.40
CA ALA A 193 2.45 -11.80 19.27
C ALA A 193 1.00 -11.64 19.74
N SER A 194 0.06 -12.02 18.88
CA SER A 194 -1.35 -12.06 19.26
C SER A 194 -1.62 -13.14 20.32
N GLN A 195 -2.67 -12.96 21.15
CA GLN A 195 -3.07 -13.97 22.14
C GLN A 195 -3.34 -15.34 21.49
N ALA A 196 -3.88 -15.36 20.27
CA ALA A 196 -4.10 -16.60 19.53
C ALA A 196 -2.78 -17.30 19.14
N LEU A 197 -1.75 -16.53 18.72
CA LEU A 197 -0.43 -17.08 18.42
C LEU A 197 0.24 -17.60 19.68
N ILE A 198 0.20 -16.86 20.79
CA ILE A 198 0.73 -17.29 22.09
C ILE A 198 0.07 -18.60 22.54
N ALA A 199 -1.26 -18.69 22.43
CA ALA A 199 -1.98 -19.92 22.81
C ALA A 199 -1.56 -21.11 21.94
N ARG A 200 -1.45 -20.94 20.61
CA ARG A 200 -0.97 -22.00 19.71
C ARG A 200 0.47 -22.41 20.02
N SER A 201 1.36 -21.44 20.25
CA SER A 201 2.76 -21.71 20.61
C SER A 201 2.87 -22.57 21.87
N LYS A 202 2.07 -22.24 22.92
CA LYS A 202 2.02 -23.07 24.15
C LYS A 202 1.53 -24.49 23.87
N GLN A 203 0.51 -24.65 23.05
CA GLN A 203 0.00 -25.97 22.67
C GLN A 203 1.06 -26.78 21.89
N MET A 204 1.78 -26.12 20.97
CA MET A 204 2.83 -26.78 20.19
C MET A 204 4.01 -27.22 21.06
N ILE A 205 4.45 -26.41 22.03
CA ILE A 205 5.49 -26.79 22.99
C ILE A 205 5.09 -28.05 23.71
N LEU A 206 3.88 -28.13 24.29
CA LEU A 206 3.39 -29.31 24.99
C LEU A 206 3.26 -30.54 24.08
N ALA A 207 2.77 -30.35 22.85
CA ALA A 207 2.64 -31.44 21.86
C ALA A 207 3.99 -32.02 21.43
N LEU A 208 5.06 -31.19 21.44
CA LEU A 208 6.43 -31.62 21.15
C LEU A 208 7.17 -32.20 22.37
N GLY A 209 6.51 -32.30 23.53
CA GLY A 209 7.10 -32.82 24.77
C GLY A 209 7.91 -31.81 25.56
N GLY A 210 7.80 -30.53 25.23
CA GLY A 210 8.42 -29.44 26.00
C GLY A 210 7.62 -29.08 27.25
N GLU A 211 8.25 -28.29 28.13
CA GLU A 211 7.62 -27.75 29.33
C GLU A 211 7.40 -26.21 29.17
N LEU A 212 6.30 -25.70 29.72
CA LEU A 212 6.07 -24.26 29.76
C LEU A 212 6.79 -23.69 30.97
N ALA A 213 7.57 -22.62 30.75
CA ALA A 213 8.12 -21.85 31.86
C ALA A 213 6.97 -21.29 32.73
N ASN A 214 7.07 -21.47 34.03
CA ASN A 214 6.11 -20.99 35.04
C ASN A 214 6.15 -19.48 35.18
#